data_1f7627c90c80fc1237de64384116fa17
#
_entry.id   1f7627c90c80fc1237de64384116fa17
#
_cell.length_a   1.000
_cell.length_b   1.000
_cell.length_c   1.000
_cell.angle_alpha   90.00
_cell.angle_beta   90.00
_cell.angle_gamma   90.00
#
_symmetry.space_group_name_H-M   'P 1'
#
loop_
_entity.id
_entity.type
_entity.pdbx_description
1 polymer ?
#
loop_
_entity_poly.entity_id
_entity_poly.type
_entity_poly.pdbx_seq_one_letter_code
_entity_poly.pdbx_strand_id
1 'polypeptide(L)'
;MENKILQTSEQKPEQKPEQKPEQKPEQKPGKVGNFFFCLGVVAAMVGVQFIVIVGGMLPVAISFRMKHMELGVAEYMEAYTEFLTTSSVMTWMELIAVIVCLVVAGIWYYLGFVKKEKKEGRYESVWPKLKNVKGGLFILTGAGACFFVGALLQLGVESLFPDTAEMLEQNLNLALGGNAVVGFIAAVLLAPIQEELVMRGIILQHSKRVHGIVGCMILSALFFGLYHLNIIQGIYVIPMGLFWAFAGYKYNSVVPCMICHMLNNLLGMTIGNLLEPAVNIPVYAGMALVCGVLMVVTGRQTR
;
A
#
# COMPACT_ATOMS: atom_id res chain seq x y z
N MET A 1 -48.51 40.25 67.20
CA MET A 1 -48.99 38.96 66.67
C MET A 1 -48.36 38.78 65.30
N GLU A 2 -47.17 38.17 65.25
CA GLU A 2 -46.44 37.97 63.99
C GLU A 2 -46.52 36.50 63.59
N ASN A 3 -47.10 36.23 62.46
CA ASN A 3 -47.18 34.90 61.86
C ASN A 3 -45.89 34.54 61.13
N LYS A 4 -45.09 33.64 61.70
CA LYS A 4 -43.96 33.00 61.02
C LYS A 4 -44.44 31.91 60.10
N ILE A 5 -44.33 32.15 58.81
CA ILE A 5 -44.51 31.12 57.77
C ILE A 5 -43.27 30.28 57.67
N LEU A 6 -43.35 28.98 58.01
CA LEU A 6 -42.29 27.99 57.83
C LEU A 6 -42.26 27.62 56.33
N GLN A 7 -41.21 27.99 55.63
CA GLN A 7 -40.86 27.44 54.32
C GLN A 7 -40.18 26.08 54.51
N THR A 8 -40.86 25.00 54.18
CA THR A 8 -40.26 23.68 54.00
C THR A 8 -39.53 23.63 52.67
N SER A 9 -38.21 23.55 52.68
CA SER A 9 -37.39 23.31 51.51
C SER A 9 -37.46 21.84 51.14
N GLU A 10 -38.16 21.53 50.04
CA GLU A 10 -38.09 20.20 49.39
C GLU A 10 -36.67 19.99 48.82
N GLN A 11 -35.91 19.11 49.42
CA GLN A 11 -34.66 18.61 48.88
C GLN A 11 -34.93 17.69 47.67
N LYS A 12 -34.54 18.17 46.47
CA LYS A 12 -34.51 17.34 45.26
C LYS A 12 -33.57 16.14 45.48
N PRO A 13 -33.96 14.89 45.15
CA PRO A 13 -33.03 13.76 45.29
C PRO A 13 -31.84 13.92 44.36
N GLU A 14 -30.62 13.80 44.91
CA GLU A 14 -29.38 13.71 44.17
C GLU A 14 -29.42 12.49 43.25
N GLN A 15 -29.44 12.75 41.94
CA GLN A 15 -29.23 11.69 40.93
C GLN A 15 -27.80 11.17 41.06
N LYS A 16 -27.64 9.92 41.51
CA LYS A 16 -26.35 9.20 41.43
C LYS A 16 -25.84 9.23 39.98
N PRO A 17 -24.55 9.58 39.74
CA PRO A 17 -24.01 9.52 38.41
C PRO A 17 -24.10 8.09 37.87
N GLU A 18 -24.70 7.94 36.69
CA GLU A 18 -24.71 6.67 35.95
C GLU A 18 -23.28 6.20 35.77
N GLN A 19 -22.92 5.09 36.40
CA GLN A 19 -21.65 4.41 36.15
C GLN A 19 -21.63 3.94 34.69
N LYS A 20 -20.81 4.60 33.86
CA LYS A 20 -20.50 4.08 32.51
C LYS A 20 -20.05 2.62 32.66
N PRO A 21 -20.61 1.69 31.87
CA PRO A 21 -20.20 0.29 31.94
C PRO A 21 -18.68 0.20 31.73
N GLU A 22 -17.98 -0.45 32.66
CA GLU A 22 -16.54 -0.76 32.55
C GLU A 22 -16.31 -1.50 31.23
N GLN A 23 -15.66 -0.83 30.29
CA GLN A 23 -15.21 -1.49 29.07
C GLN A 23 -14.13 -2.49 29.48
N LYS A 24 -14.43 -3.80 29.32
CA LYS A 24 -13.41 -4.85 29.47
C LYS A 24 -12.18 -4.47 28.65
N PRO A 25 -10.97 -4.51 29.24
CA PRO A 25 -9.75 -4.17 28.51
C PRO A 25 -9.64 -5.03 27.26
N GLU A 26 -9.54 -4.39 26.10
CA GLU A 26 -9.37 -5.07 24.81
C GLU A 26 -8.06 -5.89 24.89
N GLN A 27 -8.15 -7.22 24.84
CA GLN A 27 -6.97 -8.09 24.90
C GLN A 27 -6.09 -7.77 23.73
N LYS A 28 -4.86 -7.29 24.00
CA LYS A 28 -3.87 -7.03 22.96
C LYS A 28 -3.50 -8.35 22.27
N PRO A 29 -3.52 -8.43 20.93
CA PRO A 29 -3.10 -9.62 20.22
C PRO A 29 -1.63 -9.95 20.57
N GLY A 30 -1.29 -11.24 20.67
CA GLY A 30 0.10 -11.67 20.82
C GLY A 30 0.89 -11.47 19.52
N LYS A 31 2.23 -11.47 19.60
CA LYS A 31 3.12 -11.30 18.42
C LYS A 31 2.84 -12.31 17.32
N VAL A 32 2.63 -13.57 17.69
CA VAL A 32 2.30 -14.67 16.76
C VAL A 32 0.94 -14.43 16.10
N GLY A 33 -0.08 -14.05 16.89
CA GLY A 33 -1.40 -13.72 16.36
C GLY A 33 -1.37 -12.54 15.38
N ASN A 34 -0.53 -11.52 15.67
CA ASN A 34 -0.34 -10.40 14.75
C ASN A 34 0.32 -10.83 13.43
N PHE A 35 1.31 -11.72 13.48
CA PHE A 35 1.95 -12.24 12.26
C PHE A 35 0.93 -12.97 11.37
N PHE A 36 0.13 -13.88 11.94
CA PHE A 36 -0.91 -14.59 11.18
C PHE A 36 -2.03 -13.68 10.70
N PHE A 37 -2.37 -12.63 11.44
CA PHE A 37 -3.29 -11.60 10.96
C PHE A 37 -2.73 -10.92 9.70
N CYS A 38 -1.47 -10.47 9.72
CA CYS A 38 -0.83 -9.83 8.57
C CYS A 38 -0.78 -10.76 7.35
N LEU A 39 -0.41 -12.03 7.57
CA LEU A 39 -0.42 -13.06 6.52
C LEU A 39 -1.82 -13.25 5.93
N GLY A 40 -2.83 -13.33 6.80
CA GLY A 40 -4.24 -13.44 6.39
C GLY A 40 -4.73 -12.25 5.58
N VAL A 41 -4.31 -11.03 5.93
CA VAL A 41 -4.63 -9.81 5.16
C VAL A 41 -4.02 -9.89 3.74
N VAL A 42 -2.73 -10.25 3.63
CA VAL A 42 -2.07 -10.41 2.32
C VAL A 42 -2.76 -11.50 1.51
N ALA A 43 -2.99 -12.67 2.10
CA ALA A 43 -3.66 -13.79 1.41
C ALA A 43 -5.08 -13.42 0.95
N ALA A 44 -5.83 -12.70 1.77
CA ALA A 44 -7.19 -12.24 1.40
C ALA A 44 -7.16 -11.26 0.22
N MET A 45 -6.24 -10.29 0.21
CA MET A 45 -6.14 -9.31 -0.87
C MET A 45 -5.66 -9.93 -2.18
N VAL A 46 -4.63 -10.80 -2.12
CA VAL A 46 -4.19 -11.60 -3.28
C VAL A 46 -5.33 -12.49 -3.80
N GLY A 47 -6.09 -13.11 -2.89
CA GLY A 47 -7.25 -13.93 -3.26
C GLY A 47 -8.35 -13.12 -3.96
N VAL A 48 -8.66 -11.91 -3.47
CA VAL A 48 -9.62 -11.02 -4.14
C VAL A 48 -9.14 -10.65 -5.54
N GLN A 49 -7.88 -10.23 -5.69
CA GLN A 49 -7.30 -9.89 -6.99
C GLN A 49 -7.36 -11.07 -7.96
N PHE A 50 -6.95 -12.26 -7.50
CA PHE A 50 -7.01 -13.48 -8.29
C PHE A 50 -8.44 -13.82 -8.74
N ILE A 51 -9.42 -13.77 -7.85
CA ILE A 51 -10.83 -14.06 -8.17
C ILE A 51 -11.35 -13.06 -9.21
N VAL A 52 -11.01 -11.79 -9.10
CA VAL A 52 -11.47 -10.77 -10.07
C VAL A 52 -10.85 -11.00 -11.44
N ILE A 53 -9.54 -11.24 -11.51
CA ILE A 53 -8.83 -11.46 -12.78
C ILE A 53 -9.33 -12.75 -13.43
N VAL A 54 -9.30 -13.88 -12.72
CA VAL A 54 -9.72 -15.18 -13.28
C VAL A 54 -11.20 -15.17 -13.64
N GLY A 55 -12.05 -14.63 -12.76
CA GLY A 55 -13.49 -14.53 -13.00
C GLY A 55 -13.83 -13.62 -14.21
N GLY A 56 -13.10 -12.52 -14.38
CA GLY A 56 -13.25 -11.61 -15.51
C GLY A 56 -12.69 -12.17 -16.83
N MET A 57 -11.62 -12.97 -16.76
CA MET A 57 -11.02 -13.59 -17.94
C MET A 57 -11.79 -14.81 -18.45
N LEU A 58 -12.57 -15.48 -17.60
CA LEU A 58 -13.35 -16.65 -18.02
C LEU A 58 -14.34 -16.36 -19.16
N PRO A 59 -15.20 -15.33 -19.11
CA PRO A 59 -16.05 -14.96 -20.23
C PRO A 59 -15.28 -14.61 -21.51
N VAL A 60 -14.12 -13.95 -21.36
CA VAL A 60 -13.25 -13.59 -22.49
C VAL A 60 -12.72 -14.85 -23.17
N ALA A 61 -12.19 -15.80 -22.39
CA ALA A 61 -11.69 -17.08 -22.92
C ALA A 61 -12.79 -17.90 -23.61
N ILE A 62 -13.98 -17.97 -23.01
CA ILE A 62 -15.15 -18.65 -23.59
C ILE A 62 -15.54 -17.99 -24.92
N SER A 63 -15.67 -16.66 -24.95
CA SER A 63 -16.02 -15.91 -26.15
C SER A 63 -14.98 -16.09 -27.27
N PHE A 64 -13.69 -16.05 -26.92
CA PHE A 64 -12.60 -16.28 -27.85
C PHE A 64 -12.66 -17.71 -28.41
N ARG A 65 -12.86 -18.73 -27.56
CA ARG A 65 -13.00 -20.12 -28.00
C ARG A 65 -14.19 -20.33 -28.93
N MET A 66 -15.33 -19.70 -28.64
CA MET A 66 -16.52 -19.80 -29.49
C MET A 66 -16.31 -19.20 -30.90
N LYS A 67 -15.45 -18.19 -31.02
CA LYS A 67 -15.10 -17.56 -32.30
C LYS A 67 -14.07 -18.35 -33.12
N HIS A 68 -13.29 -19.21 -32.44
CA HIS A 68 -12.18 -19.96 -33.01
C HIS A 68 -12.34 -21.47 -32.76
N MET A 69 -13.57 -21.99 -32.95
CA MET A 69 -13.89 -23.40 -32.69
C MET A 69 -13.17 -24.38 -33.63
N GLU A 70 -12.79 -23.89 -34.81
CA GLU A 70 -12.08 -24.64 -35.87
C GLU A 70 -10.62 -24.92 -35.53
N LEU A 71 -10.00 -24.13 -34.63
CA LEU A 71 -8.59 -24.27 -34.29
C LEU A 71 -8.34 -25.51 -33.44
N GLY A 72 -7.25 -26.21 -33.74
CA GLY A 72 -6.69 -27.23 -32.86
C GLY A 72 -6.15 -26.62 -31.54
N VAL A 73 -5.83 -27.44 -30.53
CA VAL A 73 -5.42 -26.95 -29.20
C VAL A 73 -4.17 -26.08 -29.28
N ALA A 74 -3.17 -26.49 -30.07
CA ALA A 74 -1.90 -25.73 -30.18
C ALA A 74 -2.14 -24.38 -30.86
N GLU A 75 -2.83 -24.35 -32.01
CA GLU A 75 -3.18 -23.14 -32.76
C GLU A 75 -4.05 -22.20 -31.92
N TYR A 76 -4.99 -22.74 -31.16
CA TYR A 76 -5.83 -21.96 -30.25
C TYR A 76 -4.98 -21.30 -29.15
N MET A 77 -4.05 -22.02 -28.52
CA MET A 77 -3.20 -21.46 -27.47
C MET A 77 -2.30 -20.34 -28.00
N GLU A 78 -1.75 -20.50 -29.21
CA GLU A 78 -0.94 -19.47 -29.86
C GLU A 78 -1.79 -18.22 -30.15
N ALA A 79 -2.94 -18.38 -30.83
CA ALA A 79 -3.85 -17.29 -31.15
C ALA A 79 -4.41 -16.58 -29.91
N TYR A 80 -4.71 -17.33 -28.83
CA TYR A 80 -5.18 -16.75 -27.58
C TYR A 80 -4.08 -15.97 -26.87
N THR A 81 -2.84 -16.46 -26.86
CA THR A 81 -1.69 -15.75 -26.32
C THR A 81 -1.42 -14.46 -27.09
N GLU A 82 -1.45 -14.51 -28.43
CA GLU A 82 -1.34 -13.33 -29.28
C GLU A 82 -2.46 -12.31 -28.98
N PHE A 83 -3.69 -12.77 -28.86
CA PHE A 83 -4.82 -11.92 -28.48
C PHE A 83 -4.60 -11.24 -27.13
N LEU A 84 -4.13 -11.95 -26.11
CA LEU A 84 -3.87 -11.38 -24.79
C LEU A 84 -2.74 -10.34 -24.79
N THR A 85 -1.70 -10.58 -25.59
CA THR A 85 -0.53 -9.67 -25.68
C THR A 85 -0.78 -8.45 -26.56
N THR A 86 -1.63 -8.56 -27.58
CA THR A 86 -1.92 -7.46 -28.51
C THR A 86 -3.15 -6.63 -28.14
N SER A 87 -4.06 -7.18 -27.31
CA SER A 87 -5.25 -6.48 -26.87
C SER A 87 -5.04 -5.77 -25.52
N SER A 88 -5.92 -4.81 -25.21
CA SER A 88 -5.90 -4.14 -23.90
C SER A 88 -6.69 -4.88 -22.80
N VAL A 89 -7.13 -6.11 -23.06
CA VAL A 89 -8.00 -6.85 -22.11
C VAL A 89 -7.34 -7.04 -20.75
N MET A 90 -6.08 -7.47 -20.73
CA MET A 90 -5.35 -7.69 -19.47
C MET A 90 -5.18 -6.38 -18.67
N THR A 91 -4.86 -5.27 -19.36
CA THR A 91 -4.72 -3.95 -18.72
C THR A 91 -6.03 -3.48 -18.09
N TRP A 92 -7.18 -3.72 -18.74
CA TRP A 92 -8.49 -3.42 -18.16
C TRP A 92 -8.84 -4.35 -16.99
N MET A 93 -8.49 -5.63 -17.06
CA MET A 93 -8.71 -6.56 -15.97
C MET A 93 -7.88 -6.19 -14.73
N GLU A 94 -6.62 -5.78 -14.93
CA GLU A 94 -5.78 -5.28 -13.85
C GLU A 94 -6.38 -4.02 -13.21
N LEU A 95 -6.82 -3.05 -14.02
CA LEU A 95 -7.48 -1.85 -13.49
C LEU A 95 -8.73 -2.20 -12.66
N ILE A 96 -9.57 -3.11 -13.14
CA ILE A 96 -10.77 -3.55 -12.41
C ILE A 96 -10.38 -4.23 -11.10
N ALA A 97 -9.38 -5.12 -11.12
CA ALA A 97 -8.90 -5.80 -9.92
C ALA A 97 -8.36 -4.82 -8.88
N VAL A 98 -7.56 -3.84 -9.30
CA VAL A 98 -7.05 -2.78 -8.42
C VAL A 98 -8.21 -1.95 -7.83
N ILE A 99 -9.22 -1.57 -8.62
CA ILE A 99 -10.38 -0.83 -8.12
C ILE A 99 -11.16 -1.65 -7.08
N VAL A 100 -11.42 -2.93 -7.33
CA VAL A 100 -12.13 -3.80 -6.38
C VAL A 100 -11.32 -3.93 -5.08
N CYS A 101 -10.02 -4.20 -5.19
CA CYS A 101 -9.13 -4.28 -4.04
C CYS A 101 -9.05 -2.95 -3.26
N LEU A 102 -9.03 -1.81 -3.97
CA LEU A 102 -9.04 -0.48 -3.38
C LEU A 102 -10.31 -0.25 -2.54
N VAL A 103 -11.47 -0.62 -3.08
CA VAL A 103 -12.76 -0.50 -2.37
C VAL A 103 -12.76 -1.38 -1.12
N VAL A 104 -12.36 -2.65 -1.24
CA VAL A 104 -12.31 -3.59 -0.12
C VAL A 104 -11.34 -3.10 0.97
N ALA A 105 -10.11 -2.73 0.59
CA ALA A 105 -9.12 -2.21 1.52
C ALA A 105 -9.56 -0.89 2.17
N GLY A 106 -10.17 0.02 1.39
CA GLY A 106 -10.68 1.30 1.86
C GLY A 106 -11.80 1.15 2.90
N ILE A 107 -12.76 0.28 2.64
CA ILE A 107 -13.84 -0.05 3.59
C ILE A 107 -13.25 -0.66 4.87
N TRP A 108 -12.35 -1.63 4.74
CA TRP A 108 -11.70 -2.27 5.89
C TRP A 108 -10.92 -1.27 6.73
N TYR A 109 -10.05 -0.47 6.09
CA TYR A 109 -9.29 0.58 6.79
C TYR A 109 -10.20 1.60 7.49
N TYR A 110 -11.24 2.09 6.79
CA TYR A 110 -12.17 3.05 7.36
C TYR A 110 -12.91 2.50 8.58
N LEU A 111 -13.51 1.32 8.46
CA LEU A 111 -14.30 0.71 9.53
C LEU A 111 -13.43 0.22 10.70
N GLY A 112 -12.27 -0.37 10.39
CA GLY A 112 -11.37 -0.94 11.40
C GLY A 112 -10.55 0.07 12.18
N PHE A 113 -10.25 1.23 11.58
CA PHE A 113 -9.32 2.20 12.16
C PHE A 113 -9.84 3.63 12.16
N VAL A 114 -10.17 4.22 11.00
CA VAL A 114 -10.50 5.65 10.89
C VAL A 114 -11.75 6.00 11.67
N LYS A 115 -12.80 5.20 11.57
CA LYS A 115 -14.07 5.40 12.29
C LYS A 115 -13.86 5.38 13.82
N LYS A 116 -13.00 4.49 14.31
CA LYS A 116 -12.64 4.40 15.74
C LYS A 116 -11.88 5.65 16.18
N GLU A 117 -10.83 6.06 15.44
CA GLU A 117 -10.04 7.25 15.74
C GLU A 117 -10.90 8.52 15.76
N LYS A 118 -11.84 8.66 14.80
CA LYS A 118 -12.78 9.79 14.78
C LYS A 118 -13.72 9.78 15.99
N LYS A 119 -14.27 8.61 16.36
CA LYS A 119 -15.17 8.47 17.52
C LYS A 119 -14.48 8.82 18.83
N GLU A 120 -13.19 8.53 18.94
CA GLU A 120 -12.39 8.76 20.14
C GLU A 120 -11.68 10.13 20.14
N GLY A 121 -11.92 10.97 19.13
CA GLY A 121 -11.35 12.31 19.02
C GLY A 121 -9.83 12.36 18.75
N ARG A 122 -9.23 11.23 18.33
CA ARG A 122 -7.79 11.12 18.06
C ARG A 122 -7.41 11.31 16.60
N TYR A 123 -8.41 11.45 15.72
CA TYR A 123 -8.16 11.66 14.30
C TYR A 123 -7.61 13.07 14.04
N GLU A 124 -6.40 13.13 13.52
CA GLU A 124 -5.74 14.37 13.11
C GLU A 124 -5.52 14.38 11.61
N SER A 125 -5.74 15.57 10.99
CA SER A 125 -5.39 15.78 9.59
C SER A 125 -3.87 15.82 9.44
N VAL A 126 -3.33 15.08 8.46
CA VAL A 126 -1.90 15.09 8.14
C VAL A 126 -1.46 16.29 7.33
N TRP A 127 -2.38 16.98 6.65
CA TRP A 127 -2.08 18.04 5.70
C TRP A 127 -1.27 19.21 6.27
N PRO A 128 -1.51 19.70 7.51
CA PRO A 128 -0.67 20.75 8.09
C PRO A 128 0.79 20.34 8.22
N LYS A 129 1.04 19.04 8.53
CA LYS A 129 2.39 18.48 8.68
C LYS A 129 3.08 18.32 7.32
N LEU A 130 2.35 17.94 6.26
CA LEU A 130 2.88 17.77 4.90
C LEU A 130 3.07 19.10 4.16
N LYS A 131 2.20 20.08 4.37
CA LYS A 131 2.33 21.42 3.78
C LYS A 131 3.50 22.21 4.38
N ASN A 132 4.02 21.82 5.53
CA ASN A 132 5.28 22.36 6.05
C ASN A 132 6.42 21.96 5.11
N VAL A 133 7.18 22.94 4.62
CA VAL A 133 8.28 22.72 3.66
C VAL A 133 9.24 21.61 4.11
N LYS A 134 9.62 21.61 5.38
CA LYS A 134 10.54 20.59 5.93
C LYS A 134 9.92 19.19 5.93
N GLY A 135 8.63 19.08 6.29
CA GLY A 135 7.88 17.82 6.25
C GLY A 135 7.73 17.29 4.83
N GLY A 136 7.36 18.15 3.89
CA GLY A 136 7.28 17.81 2.47
C GLY A 136 8.63 17.37 1.89
N LEU A 137 9.70 18.14 2.14
CA LEU A 137 11.05 17.79 1.68
C LEU A 137 11.55 16.48 2.29
N PHE A 138 11.25 16.20 3.57
CA PHE A 138 11.59 14.93 4.19
C PHE A 138 10.95 13.73 3.46
N ILE A 139 9.67 13.86 3.12
CA ILE A 139 8.95 12.81 2.39
C ILE A 139 9.49 12.64 0.97
N LEU A 140 9.70 13.73 0.23
CA LEU A 140 10.22 13.69 -1.14
C LEU A 140 11.64 13.14 -1.23
N THR A 141 12.54 13.63 -0.36
CA THR A 141 13.94 13.16 -0.36
C THR A 141 14.06 11.72 0.13
N GLY A 142 13.23 11.31 1.09
CA GLY A 142 13.16 9.92 1.53
C GLY A 142 12.62 8.99 0.46
N ALA A 143 11.59 9.39 -0.28
CA ALA A 143 11.08 8.63 -1.43
C ALA A 143 12.16 8.48 -2.50
N GLY A 144 12.86 9.56 -2.87
CA GLY A 144 13.97 9.53 -3.82
C GLY A 144 15.10 8.62 -3.37
N ALA A 145 15.55 8.73 -2.12
CA ALA A 145 16.60 7.86 -1.56
C ALA A 145 16.22 6.38 -1.69
N CYS A 146 14.99 6.03 -1.31
CA CYS A 146 14.51 4.65 -1.36
C CYS A 146 14.34 4.15 -2.80
N PHE A 147 13.88 5.01 -3.73
CA PHE A 147 13.79 4.67 -5.14
C PHE A 147 15.17 4.29 -5.72
N PHE A 148 16.18 5.15 -5.55
CA PHE A 148 17.50 4.88 -6.10
C PHE A 148 18.21 3.68 -5.45
N VAL A 149 18.03 3.47 -4.14
CA VAL A 149 18.53 2.26 -3.46
C VAL A 149 17.80 1.02 -3.99
N GLY A 150 16.47 1.09 -4.15
CA GLY A 150 15.67 0.01 -4.72
C GLY A 150 16.09 -0.33 -6.15
N ALA A 151 16.32 0.68 -6.99
CA ALA A 151 16.80 0.49 -8.37
C ALA A 151 18.18 -0.20 -8.43
N LEU A 152 19.11 0.16 -7.54
CA LEU A 152 20.40 -0.54 -7.43
C LEU A 152 20.25 -1.99 -7.00
N LEU A 153 19.35 -2.26 -6.02
CA LEU A 153 19.05 -3.63 -5.60
C LEU A 153 18.38 -4.42 -6.72
N GLN A 154 17.47 -3.80 -7.47
CA GLN A 154 16.81 -4.42 -8.62
C GLN A 154 17.85 -4.89 -9.65
N LEU A 155 18.75 -4.00 -10.09
CA LEU A 155 19.83 -4.35 -11.04
C LEU A 155 20.70 -5.52 -10.51
N GLY A 156 21.02 -5.50 -9.22
CA GLY A 156 21.81 -6.58 -8.60
C GLY A 156 21.06 -7.90 -8.56
N VAL A 157 19.79 -7.90 -8.21
CA VAL A 157 18.96 -9.13 -8.11
C VAL A 157 18.62 -9.68 -9.50
N GLU A 158 18.33 -8.82 -10.48
CA GLU A 158 18.09 -9.23 -11.88
C GLU A 158 19.31 -9.93 -12.48
N SER A 159 20.53 -9.47 -12.16
CA SER A 159 21.75 -10.13 -12.60
C SER A 159 21.95 -11.54 -12.01
N LEU A 160 21.36 -11.81 -10.85
CA LEU A 160 21.40 -13.12 -10.17
C LEU A 160 20.27 -14.06 -10.64
N PHE A 161 19.17 -13.52 -11.13
CA PHE A 161 17.95 -14.25 -11.54
C PHE A 161 17.44 -13.78 -12.91
N PRO A 162 18.22 -13.93 -13.99
CA PRO A 162 17.88 -13.37 -15.31
C PRO A 162 16.57 -13.92 -15.88
N ASP A 163 16.31 -15.22 -15.75
CA ASP A 163 15.06 -15.83 -16.23
C ASP A 163 13.83 -15.27 -15.52
N THR A 164 13.96 -15.01 -14.19
CA THR A 164 12.89 -14.40 -13.40
C THR A 164 12.69 -12.93 -13.77
N ALA A 165 13.77 -12.21 -14.15
CA ALA A 165 13.69 -10.82 -14.62
C ALA A 165 12.92 -10.74 -15.95
N GLU A 166 13.22 -11.61 -16.90
CA GLU A 166 12.49 -11.71 -18.16
C GLU A 166 11.00 -12.02 -17.94
N MET A 167 10.69 -13.00 -17.08
CA MET A 167 9.29 -13.30 -16.72
C MET A 167 8.58 -12.12 -16.07
N LEU A 168 9.26 -11.36 -15.21
CA LEU A 168 8.69 -10.17 -14.59
C LEU A 168 8.38 -9.10 -15.63
N GLU A 169 9.32 -8.83 -16.54
CA GLU A 169 9.12 -7.87 -17.63
C GLU A 169 7.94 -8.27 -18.53
N GLN A 170 7.86 -9.53 -18.95
CA GLN A 170 6.76 -10.06 -19.75
C GLN A 170 5.42 -9.89 -19.04
N ASN A 171 5.34 -10.20 -17.73
CA ASN A 171 4.12 -10.05 -16.94
C ASN A 171 3.70 -8.57 -16.79
N LEU A 172 4.65 -7.67 -16.57
CA LEU A 172 4.38 -6.23 -16.51
C LEU A 172 3.90 -5.68 -17.86
N ASN A 173 4.53 -6.10 -18.96
CA ASN A 173 4.10 -5.72 -20.30
C ASN A 173 2.70 -6.24 -20.61
N LEU A 174 2.38 -7.47 -20.24
CA LEU A 174 1.04 -8.03 -20.40
C LEU A 174 -0.01 -7.27 -19.58
N ALA A 175 0.29 -6.97 -18.32
CA ALA A 175 -0.64 -6.30 -17.41
C ALA A 175 -0.86 -4.81 -17.76
N LEU A 176 0.16 -4.11 -18.24
CA LEU A 176 0.15 -2.64 -18.36
C LEU A 176 0.31 -2.14 -19.80
N GLY A 177 0.87 -2.95 -20.71
CA GLY A 177 1.27 -2.53 -22.05
C GLY A 177 0.12 -2.34 -23.04
N GLY A 178 -1.03 -2.98 -22.85
CA GLY A 178 -2.14 -2.98 -23.81
C GLY A 178 -2.84 -1.61 -23.97
N ASN A 179 -2.77 -0.73 -22.97
CA ASN A 179 -3.25 0.65 -23.04
C ASN A 179 -2.46 1.53 -22.06
N ALA A 180 -1.60 2.38 -22.58
CA ALA A 180 -0.67 3.19 -21.78
C ALA A 180 -1.36 4.10 -20.75
N VAL A 181 -2.52 4.70 -21.10
CA VAL A 181 -3.25 5.58 -20.17
C VAL A 181 -3.88 4.76 -19.05
N VAL A 182 -4.50 3.64 -19.37
CA VAL A 182 -5.12 2.74 -18.39
C VAL A 182 -4.04 2.14 -17.49
N GLY A 183 -2.94 1.65 -18.08
CA GLY A 183 -1.78 1.13 -17.34
C GLY A 183 -1.16 2.16 -16.40
N PHE A 184 -1.00 3.41 -16.86
CA PHE A 184 -0.51 4.51 -16.01
C PHE A 184 -1.45 4.77 -14.82
N ILE A 185 -2.76 4.87 -15.06
CA ILE A 185 -3.75 5.08 -13.99
C ILE A 185 -3.71 3.93 -12.98
N ALA A 186 -3.68 2.69 -13.48
CA ALA A 186 -3.61 1.51 -12.62
C ALA A 186 -2.32 1.48 -11.79
N ALA A 187 -1.15 1.55 -12.44
CA ALA A 187 0.14 1.34 -11.79
C ALA A 187 0.65 2.54 -10.98
N VAL A 188 0.41 3.78 -11.44
CA VAL A 188 0.99 4.98 -10.79
C VAL A 188 0.04 5.58 -9.77
N LEU A 189 -1.27 5.50 -9.98
CA LEU A 189 -2.23 6.15 -9.10
C LEU A 189 -2.96 5.16 -8.19
N LEU A 190 -3.66 4.18 -8.75
CA LEU A 190 -4.61 3.37 -7.99
C LEU A 190 -3.96 2.23 -7.20
N ALA A 191 -3.02 1.49 -7.80
CA ALA A 191 -2.31 0.42 -7.10
C ALA A 191 -1.55 0.93 -5.87
N PRO A 192 -0.76 2.04 -5.94
CA PRO A 192 -0.15 2.64 -4.75
C PRO A 192 -1.14 2.98 -3.64
N ILE A 193 -2.31 3.54 -3.98
CA ILE A 193 -3.32 3.87 -2.97
C ILE A 193 -3.84 2.59 -2.32
N GLN A 194 -4.18 1.59 -3.12
CA GLN A 194 -4.71 0.31 -2.66
C GLN A 194 -3.70 -0.42 -1.77
N GLU A 195 -2.45 -0.51 -2.20
CA GLU A 195 -1.39 -1.21 -1.48
C GLU A 195 -1.04 -0.51 -0.16
N GLU A 196 -1.00 0.82 -0.12
CA GLU A 196 -0.75 1.56 1.11
C GLU A 196 -1.92 1.45 2.09
N LEU A 197 -3.16 1.37 1.64
CA LEU A 197 -4.30 1.05 2.51
C LEU A 197 -4.13 -0.31 3.18
N VAL A 198 -3.66 -1.32 2.45
CA VAL A 198 -3.40 -2.65 2.99
C VAL A 198 -2.22 -2.63 3.96
N MET A 199 -1.06 -2.14 3.51
CA MET A 199 0.20 -2.26 4.27
C MET A 199 0.28 -1.28 5.43
N ARG A 200 -0.11 -0.01 5.22
CA ARG A 200 0.02 1.06 6.24
C ARG A 200 -1.31 1.39 6.91
N GLY A 201 -2.42 1.17 6.20
CA GLY A 201 -3.75 1.33 6.76
C GLY A 201 -4.19 0.16 7.65
N ILE A 202 -3.94 -1.08 7.24
CA ILE A 202 -4.41 -2.28 7.95
C ILE A 202 -3.26 -2.93 8.73
N ILE A 203 -2.24 -3.44 8.03
CA ILE A 203 -1.15 -4.21 8.65
C ILE A 203 -0.37 -3.38 9.68
N LEU A 204 0.10 -2.18 9.32
CA LEU A 204 0.85 -1.32 10.22
C LEU A 204 0.01 -0.87 11.43
N GLN A 205 -1.24 -0.46 11.22
CA GLN A 205 -2.09 -0.02 12.32
C GLN A 205 -2.43 -1.16 13.29
N HIS A 206 -2.62 -2.37 12.80
CA HIS A 206 -2.80 -3.54 13.66
C HIS A 206 -1.51 -3.86 14.42
N SER A 207 -0.36 -3.82 13.74
CA SER A 207 0.96 -4.13 14.32
C SER A 207 1.40 -3.13 15.40
N LYS A 208 0.99 -1.86 15.32
CA LYS A 208 1.22 -0.85 16.37
C LYS A 208 0.69 -1.26 17.76
N ARG A 209 -0.28 -2.15 17.81
CA ARG A 209 -0.85 -2.65 19.09
C ARG A 209 0.08 -3.62 19.81
N VAL A 210 1.05 -4.20 19.09
CA VAL A 210 1.88 -5.32 19.55
C VAL A 210 3.38 -4.98 19.52
N HIS A 211 3.81 -4.18 18.55
CA HIS A 211 5.20 -3.89 18.25
C HIS A 211 5.51 -2.41 18.36
N GLY A 212 6.77 -2.08 18.74
CA GLY A 212 7.33 -0.74 18.57
C GLY A 212 7.60 -0.42 17.10
N ILE A 213 8.07 0.79 16.84
CA ILE A 213 8.29 1.32 15.48
C ILE A 213 9.13 0.38 14.60
N VAL A 214 10.24 -0.15 15.10
CA VAL A 214 11.14 -1.03 14.32
C VAL A 214 10.42 -2.32 13.92
N GLY A 215 9.70 -2.97 14.85
CA GLY A 215 8.94 -4.18 14.54
C GLY A 215 7.83 -3.93 13.53
N CYS A 216 7.13 -2.79 13.62
CA CYS A 216 6.13 -2.37 12.65
C CYS A 216 6.73 -2.13 11.25
N MET A 217 7.90 -1.48 11.17
CA MET A 217 8.61 -1.23 9.92
C MET A 217 9.01 -2.55 9.24
N ILE A 218 9.64 -3.45 9.99
CA ILE A 218 10.10 -4.76 9.48
C ILE A 218 8.91 -5.58 8.98
N LEU A 219 7.87 -5.75 9.80
CA LEU A 219 6.69 -6.53 9.39
C LEU A 219 6.03 -5.95 8.15
N SER A 220 5.78 -4.62 8.13
CA SER A 220 5.15 -3.97 6.99
C SER A 220 5.98 -4.10 5.70
N ALA A 221 7.32 -4.00 5.79
CA ALA A 221 8.21 -4.17 4.64
C ALA A 221 8.25 -5.62 4.13
N LEU A 222 8.33 -6.59 5.04
CA LEU A 222 8.34 -8.02 4.68
C LEU A 222 7.03 -8.44 4.00
N PHE A 223 5.88 -8.06 4.57
CA PHE A 223 4.58 -8.37 3.97
C PHE A 223 4.34 -7.60 2.66
N PHE A 224 4.93 -6.40 2.51
CA PHE A 224 4.92 -5.68 1.25
C PHE A 224 5.71 -6.41 0.17
N GLY A 225 6.91 -6.90 0.47
CA GLY A 225 7.67 -7.74 -0.44
C GLY A 225 6.94 -9.04 -0.79
N LEU A 226 6.34 -9.72 0.19
CA LEU A 226 5.57 -10.95 -0.01
C LEU A 226 4.33 -10.73 -0.90
N TYR A 227 3.69 -9.57 -0.80
CA TYR A 227 2.50 -9.23 -1.57
C TYR A 227 2.73 -9.25 -3.08
N HIS A 228 3.95 -8.96 -3.55
CA HIS A 228 4.29 -8.94 -4.98
C HIS A 228 4.43 -10.34 -5.61
N LEU A 229 4.55 -11.40 -4.80
CA LEU A 229 4.69 -12.80 -5.27
C LEU A 229 5.82 -13.00 -6.30
N ASN A 230 6.77 -12.10 -6.36
CA ASN A 230 7.96 -12.13 -7.22
C ASN A 230 9.19 -11.80 -6.39
N ILE A 231 10.26 -12.62 -6.51
CA ILE A 231 11.44 -12.47 -5.67
C ILE A 231 12.21 -11.17 -5.95
N ILE A 232 12.26 -10.74 -7.20
CA ILE A 232 12.97 -9.52 -7.60
C ILE A 232 12.26 -8.31 -6.99
N GLN A 233 10.95 -8.18 -7.23
CA GLN A 233 10.14 -7.14 -6.61
C GLN A 233 10.17 -7.24 -5.10
N GLY A 234 10.01 -8.44 -4.55
CA GLY A 234 10.02 -8.70 -3.11
C GLY A 234 11.26 -8.17 -2.41
N ILE A 235 12.42 -8.22 -3.06
CA ILE A 235 13.70 -7.75 -2.49
C ILE A 235 13.85 -6.24 -2.65
N TYR A 236 13.68 -5.70 -3.86
CA TYR A 236 13.97 -4.29 -4.11
C TYR A 236 12.97 -3.32 -3.46
N VAL A 237 11.75 -3.76 -3.15
CA VAL A 237 10.77 -2.93 -2.45
C VAL A 237 10.99 -2.83 -0.94
N ILE A 238 11.90 -3.63 -0.34
CA ILE A 238 12.15 -3.62 1.11
C ILE A 238 12.59 -2.25 1.63
N PRO A 239 13.59 -1.55 1.05
CA PRO A 239 13.98 -0.21 1.51
C PRO A 239 12.83 0.78 1.48
N MET A 240 12.03 0.74 0.42
CA MET A 240 10.82 1.54 0.26
C MET A 240 9.80 1.19 1.34
N GLY A 241 9.53 -0.10 1.52
CA GLY A 241 8.63 -0.62 2.53
C GLY A 241 8.98 -0.17 3.95
N LEU A 242 10.27 -0.18 4.31
CA LEU A 242 10.77 0.29 5.60
C LEU A 242 10.55 1.80 5.78
N PHE A 243 10.92 2.62 4.79
CA PHE A 243 10.76 4.06 4.88
C PHE A 243 9.28 4.49 4.90
N TRP A 244 8.45 3.89 4.04
CA TRP A 244 7.02 4.21 4.01
C TRP A 244 6.32 3.78 5.31
N ALA A 245 6.70 2.64 5.90
CA ALA A 245 6.22 2.24 7.21
C ALA A 245 6.66 3.22 8.32
N PHE A 246 7.91 3.71 8.28
CA PHE A 246 8.37 4.76 9.16
C PHE A 246 7.55 6.06 9.00
N ALA A 247 7.34 6.51 7.76
CA ALA A 247 6.52 7.68 7.46
C ALA A 247 5.08 7.50 7.97
N GLY A 248 4.45 6.37 7.66
CA GLY A 248 3.11 6.04 8.14
C GLY A 248 2.99 5.98 9.66
N TYR A 249 4.03 5.47 10.33
CA TYR A 249 4.10 5.45 11.78
C TYR A 249 4.26 6.86 12.37
N LYS A 250 5.24 7.63 11.86
CA LYS A 250 5.58 8.98 12.32
C LYS A 250 4.44 9.98 12.14
N TYR A 251 3.81 9.96 10.97
CA TYR A 251 2.72 10.89 10.63
C TYR A 251 1.34 10.39 11.07
N ASN A 252 1.25 9.16 11.56
CA ASN A 252 -0.01 8.45 11.86
C ASN A 252 -1.04 8.56 10.72
N SER A 253 -0.57 8.41 9.48
CA SER A 253 -1.38 8.57 8.27
C SER A 253 -0.83 7.73 7.13
N VAL A 254 -1.71 7.22 6.28
CA VAL A 254 -1.34 6.51 5.03
C VAL A 254 -0.96 7.47 3.90
N VAL A 255 -1.38 8.73 3.98
CA VAL A 255 -1.22 9.71 2.89
C VAL A 255 0.25 9.94 2.48
N PRO A 256 1.21 10.18 3.41
CA PRO A 256 2.62 10.33 3.02
C PRO A 256 3.18 9.08 2.33
N CYS A 257 2.70 7.90 2.72
CA CYS A 257 3.12 6.65 2.10
C CYS A 257 2.59 6.53 0.67
N MET A 258 1.33 6.88 0.43
CA MET A 258 0.73 6.94 -0.90
C MET A 258 1.50 7.89 -1.81
N ILE A 259 1.86 9.08 -1.32
CA ILE A 259 2.65 10.06 -2.09
C ILE A 259 4.02 9.48 -2.46
N CYS A 260 4.74 8.89 -1.50
CA CYS A 260 6.04 8.26 -1.77
C CYS A 260 5.91 7.13 -2.81
N HIS A 261 4.89 6.30 -2.67
CA HIS A 261 4.67 5.15 -3.55
C HIS A 261 4.30 5.59 -4.98
N MET A 262 3.37 6.54 -5.12
CA MET A 262 3.06 7.12 -6.44
C MET A 262 4.29 7.74 -7.12
N LEU A 263 5.11 8.46 -6.36
CA LEU A 263 6.37 9.03 -6.88
C LEU A 263 7.34 7.92 -7.31
N ASN A 264 7.45 6.84 -6.52
CA ASN A 264 8.28 5.69 -6.87
C ASN A 264 7.87 5.08 -8.20
N ASN A 265 6.57 4.79 -8.37
CA ASN A 265 6.07 4.16 -9.59
C ASN A 265 6.16 5.13 -10.79
N LEU A 266 5.92 6.42 -10.57
CA LEU A 266 6.13 7.45 -11.60
C LEU A 266 7.59 7.50 -12.06
N LEU A 267 8.55 7.52 -11.12
CA LEU A 267 9.97 7.51 -11.43
C LEU A 267 10.37 6.22 -12.17
N GLY A 268 9.89 5.06 -11.73
CA GLY A 268 10.12 3.78 -12.40
C GLY A 268 9.65 3.78 -13.85
N MET A 269 8.43 4.29 -14.11
CA MET A 269 7.89 4.37 -15.47
C MET A 269 8.54 5.44 -16.36
N THR A 270 9.14 6.49 -15.78
CA THR A 270 9.68 7.61 -16.56
C THR A 270 11.18 7.54 -16.76
N ILE A 271 11.93 7.12 -15.74
CA ILE A 271 13.41 7.13 -15.80
C ILE A 271 14.04 5.73 -15.68
N GLY A 272 13.24 4.70 -15.37
CA GLY A 272 13.76 3.35 -15.16
C GLY A 272 14.55 2.79 -16.34
N ASN A 273 14.17 3.17 -17.56
CA ASN A 273 14.79 2.68 -18.82
C ASN A 273 15.56 3.75 -19.60
N LEU A 274 15.88 4.91 -18.99
CA LEU A 274 16.48 6.04 -19.73
C LEU A 274 17.97 5.90 -19.96
N LEU A 275 18.68 5.09 -19.17
CA LEU A 275 20.13 5.02 -19.16
C LEU A 275 20.62 3.57 -19.28
N GLU A 276 21.73 3.35 -19.94
CA GLU A 276 22.42 2.06 -19.95
C GLU A 276 22.89 1.66 -18.54
N PRO A 277 22.90 0.36 -18.19
CA PRO A 277 23.25 -0.11 -16.83
C PRO A 277 24.59 0.43 -16.31
N ALA A 278 25.60 0.54 -17.17
CA ALA A 278 26.91 1.09 -16.81
C ALA A 278 26.85 2.56 -16.34
N VAL A 279 25.91 3.34 -16.85
CA VAL A 279 25.65 4.73 -16.44
C VAL A 279 24.70 4.79 -15.28
N ASN A 280 23.72 3.88 -15.21
CA ASN A 280 22.71 3.82 -14.16
C ASN A 280 23.32 3.63 -12.76
N ILE A 281 24.27 2.70 -12.62
CA ILE A 281 24.84 2.37 -11.30
C ILE A 281 25.46 3.60 -10.61
N PRO A 282 26.44 4.34 -11.21
CA PRO A 282 27.04 5.49 -10.56
C PRO A 282 26.05 6.64 -10.36
N VAL A 283 25.11 6.86 -11.30
CA VAL A 283 24.08 7.90 -11.17
C VAL A 283 23.12 7.57 -10.03
N TYR A 284 22.61 6.35 -9.97
CA TYR A 284 21.69 5.93 -8.91
C TYR A 284 22.36 5.94 -7.53
N ALA A 285 23.63 5.52 -7.43
CA ALA A 285 24.39 5.59 -6.19
C ALA A 285 24.58 7.05 -5.72
N GLY A 286 24.95 7.95 -6.63
CA GLY A 286 25.08 9.38 -6.36
C GLY A 286 23.75 10.02 -5.90
N MET A 287 22.65 9.73 -6.59
CA MET A 287 21.32 10.23 -6.26
C MET A 287 20.80 9.65 -4.93
N ALA A 288 21.05 8.36 -4.66
CA ALA A 288 20.73 7.74 -3.39
C ALA A 288 21.43 8.45 -2.22
N LEU A 289 22.72 8.76 -2.38
CA LEU A 289 23.51 9.48 -1.39
C LEU A 289 22.97 10.91 -1.16
N VAL A 290 22.76 11.67 -2.22
CA VAL A 290 22.25 13.06 -2.15
C VAL A 290 20.87 13.07 -1.47
N CYS A 291 19.94 12.26 -1.94
CA CYS A 291 18.60 12.17 -1.36
C CYS A 291 18.64 11.68 0.10
N GLY A 292 19.51 10.72 0.44
CA GLY A 292 19.69 10.21 1.79
C GLY A 292 20.22 11.28 2.75
N VAL A 293 21.23 12.06 2.35
CA VAL A 293 21.74 13.18 3.15
C VAL A 293 20.64 14.22 3.36
N LEU A 294 19.93 14.63 2.32
CA LEU A 294 18.84 15.60 2.42
C LEU A 294 17.70 15.09 3.32
N MET A 295 17.37 13.80 3.23
CA MET A 295 16.37 13.16 4.11
C MET A 295 16.79 13.26 5.59
N VAL A 296 18.04 12.97 5.91
CA VAL A 296 18.55 13.06 7.31
C VAL A 296 18.52 14.50 7.80
N VAL A 297 18.96 15.47 6.99
CA VAL A 297 18.96 16.89 7.33
C VAL A 297 17.53 17.40 7.58
N THR A 298 16.60 17.13 6.67
CA THR A 298 15.21 17.55 6.78
C THR A 298 14.49 16.83 7.91
N GLY A 299 14.77 15.53 8.13
CA GLY A 299 14.17 14.71 9.19
C GLY A 299 14.53 15.15 10.60
N ARG A 300 15.75 15.68 10.82
CA ARG A 300 16.15 16.25 12.12
C ARG A 300 15.36 17.50 12.48
N GLN A 301 14.88 18.23 11.50
CA GLN A 301 14.15 19.49 11.68
C GLN A 301 12.62 19.31 11.81
N THR A 302 12.11 18.09 11.63
CA THR A 302 10.68 17.74 11.75
C THR A 302 10.31 17.08 13.08
N ARG A 303 11.22 17.15 14.06
CA ARG A 303 10.98 16.68 15.42
C ARG A 303 10.17 17.70 16.24
#